data_c51baf059fb0acf5fc1ce61a464b8c36
#
_entry.id   c51baf059fb0acf5fc1ce61a464b8c36
#
_cell.length_a   1.000
_cell.length_b   1.000
_cell.length_c   1.000
_cell.angle_alpha   90.00
_cell.angle_beta   90.00
_cell.angle_gamma   90.00
#
_symmetry.space_group_name_H-M   'P 1'
#
loop_
_entity.id
_entity.type
_entity.pdbx_description
1 polymer ?
#
loop_
_entity_poly.entity_id
_entity_poly.type
_entity_poly.pdbx_seq_one_letter_code
_entity_poly.pdbx_strand_id
1 'polypeptide(L)'
;MTSLQEKMDRAGGALEMLRTSPIGQYVFPVAPEFSNWRDEQEAWTRSAVLLDQSHHMTDLYIEGLDTIRLFADFGINNFRTFRRNKAKQFVACNHDGHVIGDAILFGLDDFRVNLVGRPHVPNWIQYNALNWGYDVVVERDERSLDNGRGRRSYRFEVQGPNAWALLEKLNGGPIDDIRFFSMGQITIAGRRVRALKHGMAAAPGLELWGPAPEAEEVRAAILEAGRDLGLVQGGGRAYSTASTESGWFASVLPAIYNDPKLAGYREWLPAASFEGNASLGGSYVSDRIEDYYVTPWDCGYDFVDFDHEFVGRDALLARRDEPRLRKVTLVWDIEDVVAIFRSQFEEGDARCKFMEAPAAYYATFPFDAVMLNGERIGFSTYVVYSSNLRRWISLALIDERHAQTGGEVEVIWGEPDGGTRRPLVERHRQAIVRARIAPSPVEAHVREGYRPQSARPASPPRVPA
;
A
#
# COMPACT_ATOMS: atom_id res chain seq x y z
N MET A 1 -23.05 17.46 8.94
CA MET A 1 -22.79 16.08 8.46
C MET A 1 -22.42 15.24 9.65
N THR A 2 -22.81 13.99 9.70
CA THR A 2 -22.42 13.05 10.79
C THR A 2 -20.90 12.85 10.75
N SER A 3 -20.24 12.94 11.89
CA SER A 3 -18.78 12.74 12.02
C SER A 3 -18.43 11.27 12.18
N LEU A 4 -17.13 10.94 12.06
CA LEU A 4 -16.62 9.60 12.40
C LEU A 4 -16.91 9.28 13.88
N GLN A 5 -16.71 10.24 14.80
CA GLN A 5 -16.98 10.02 16.22
C GLN A 5 -18.44 9.64 16.46
N GLU A 6 -19.37 10.40 15.89
CA GLU A 6 -20.81 10.08 16.01
C GLU A 6 -21.18 8.72 15.39
N LYS A 7 -20.51 8.32 14.30
CA LYS A 7 -20.70 6.99 13.69
C LYS A 7 -20.22 5.88 14.62
N MET A 8 -19.07 6.05 15.25
CA MET A 8 -18.53 5.11 16.23
C MET A 8 -19.46 4.98 17.44
N ASP A 9 -19.92 6.11 17.99
CA ASP A 9 -20.82 6.13 19.15
C ASP A 9 -22.14 5.40 18.88
N ARG A 10 -22.73 5.61 17.71
CA ARG A 10 -23.95 4.92 17.27
C ARG A 10 -23.79 3.41 17.07
N ALA A 11 -22.58 2.99 16.66
CA ALA A 11 -22.26 1.59 16.48
C ALA A 11 -21.95 0.85 17.79
N GLY A 12 -21.78 1.57 18.91
CA GLY A 12 -21.34 0.99 20.17
C GLY A 12 -19.82 0.87 20.30
N GLY A 13 -19.07 1.62 19.49
CA GLY A 13 -17.62 1.68 19.53
C GLY A 13 -16.95 1.40 18.18
N ALA A 14 -15.66 1.65 18.14
CA ALA A 14 -14.85 1.52 16.91
C ALA A 14 -14.82 0.08 16.38
N LEU A 15 -14.56 -0.90 17.25
CA LEU A 15 -14.50 -2.31 16.84
C LEU A 15 -15.83 -2.81 16.27
N GLU A 16 -16.94 -2.44 16.89
CA GLU A 16 -18.26 -2.82 16.39
C GLU A 16 -18.53 -2.20 15.02
N MET A 17 -18.26 -0.90 14.87
CA MET A 17 -18.36 -0.20 13.59
C MET A 17 -17.55 -0.89 12.49
N LEU A 18 -16.29 -1.23 12.78
CA LEU A 18 -15.37 -1.82 11.80
C LEU A 18 -15.73 -3.28 11.47
N ARG A 19 -16.13 -4.07 12.48
CA ARG A 19 -16.47 -5.49 12.34
C ARG A 19 -17.83 -5.74 11.67
N THR A 20 -18.73 -4.77 11.68
CA THR A 20 -20.04 -4.83 11.03
C THR A 20 -20.13 -4.00 9.76
N SER A 21 -19.03 -3.39 9.34
CA SER A 21 -18.95 -2.53 8.15
C SER A 21 -19.40 -3.29 6.89
N PRO A 22 -20.32 -2.72 6.09
CA PRO A 22 -20.77 -3.33 4.83
C PRO A 22 -19.79 -3.07 3.67
N ILE A 23 -18.63 -2.45 3.93
CA ILE A 23 -17.67 -2.12 2.88
C ILE A 23 -16.93 -3.37 2.42
N GLY A 24 -16.99 -3.61 1.12
CA GLY A 24 -16.30 -4.70 0.44
C GLY A 24 -14.99 -4.27 -0.19
N GLN A 25 -14.58 -5.03 -1.18
CA GLN A 25 -13.36 -4.78 -1.94
C GLN A 25 -13.46 -3.47 -2.72
N TYR A 26 -12.33 -2.78 -2.84
CA TYR A 26 -12.23 -1.58 -3.66
C TYR A 26 -12.17 -1.96 -5.13
N VAL A 27 -12.95 -1.28 -5.95
CA VAL A 27 -12.90 -1.40 -7.40
C VAL A 27 -12.11 -0.22 -7.94
N PHE A 28 -10.93 -0.49 -8.50
CA PHE A 28 -10.15 0.55 -9.16
C PHE A 28 -10.93 1.07 -10.38
N PRO A 29 -11.00 2.39 -10.59
CA PRO A 29 -11.65 2.97 -11.77
C PRO A 29 -10.75 2.88 -13.02
N VAL A 30 -10.22 1.70 -13.26
CA VAL A 30 -9.46 1.29 -14.46
C VAL A 30 -9.98 -0.08 -14.89
N ALA A 31 -9.68 -0.51 -16.12
CA ALA A 31 -10.05 -1.86 -16.52
C ALA A 31 -9.55 -2.91 -15.53
N PRO A 32 -10.34 -3.92 -15.18
CA PRO A 32 -9.89 -4.99 -14.28
C PRO A 32 -8.72 -5.76 -14.86
N GLU A 33 -8.69 -5.99 -16.17
CA GLU A 33 -7.61 -6.60 -16.95
C GLU A 33 -7.68 -6.12 -18.41
N PHE A 34 -6.54 -6.08 -19.08
CA PHE A 34 -6.40 -5.77 -20.52
C PHE A 34 -6.11 -7.00 -21.34
N SER A 35 -5.47 -7.99 -20.72
CA SER A 35 -5.26 -9.35 -21.23
C SER A 35 -5.82 -10.35 -20.21
N ASN A 36 -4.98 -11.21 -19.64
CA ASN A 36 -5.33 -11.91 -18.42
C ASN A 36 -4.41 -11.45 -17.29
N TRP A 37 -4.95 -11.24 -16.13
CA TRP A 37 -4.24 -10.60 -15.01
C TRP A 37 -2.99 -11.38 -14.56
N ARG A 38 -2.86 -12.67 -14.86
CA ARG A 38 -1.68 -13.48 -14.52
C ARG A 38 -0.52 -13.13 -15.43
N ASP A 39 -0.75 -12.99 -16.74
CA ASP A 39 0.28 -12.53 -17.67
C ASP A 39 0.66 -11.09 -17.40
N GLU A 40 -0.31 -10.23 -17.03
CA GLU A 40 -0.07 -8.85 -16.62
C GLU A 40 0.79 -8.79 -15.35
N GLN A 41 0.55 -9.68 -14.38
CA GLN A 41 1.38 -9.81 -13.17
C GLN A 41 2.80 -10.28 -13.52
N GLU A 42 2.93 -11.28 -14.39
CA GLU A 42 4.25 -11.80 -14.78
C GLU A 42 5.08 -10.79 -15.58
N ALA A 43 4.45 -9.80 -16.22
CA ALA A 43 5.13 -8.82 -17.06
C ALA A 43 6.16 -7.97 -16.29
N TRP A 44 5.92 -7.61 -15.03
CA TRP A 44 6.93 -6.84 -14.26
C TRP A 44 8.17 -7.64 -13.89
N THR A 45 8.11 -8.97 -14.00
CA THR A 45 9.26 -9.86 -13.80
C THR A 45 9.94 -10.24 -15.11
N ARG A 46 9.17 -10.38 -16.21
CA ARG A 46 9.66 -10.95 -17.47
C ARG A 46 9.95 -9.93 -18.57
N SER A 47 9.21 -8.83 -18.62
CA SER A 47 9.29 -7.86 -19.72
C SER A 47 9.11 -6.42 -19.22
N ALA A 48 7.93 -5.86 -19.39
CA ALA A 48 7.55 -4.57 -18.84
C ALA A 48 6.03 -4.49 -18.65
N VAL A 49 5.59 -3.76 -17.64
CA VAL A 49 4.19 -3.46 -17.38
C VAL A 49 3.98 -1.94 -17.34
N LEU A 50 2.85 -1.49 -17.87
CA LEU A 50 2.30 -0.14 -17.67
C LEU A 50 1.13 -0.21 -16.70
N LEU A 51 1.24 0.44 -15.56
CA LEU A 51 0.17 0.56 -14.56
C LEU A 51 -0.38 1.98 -14.54
N ASP A 52 -1.71 2.12 -14.53
CA ASP A 52 -2.37 3.41 -14.39
C ASP A 52 -2.73 3.65 -12.91
N GLN A 53 -2.03 4.56 -12.29
CA GLN A 53 -2.19 4.95 -10.89
C GLN A 53 -2.94 6.29 -10.73
N SER A 54 -3.48 6.84 -11.80
CA SER A 54 -4.07 8.19 -11.82
C SER A 54 -5.28 8.35 -10.90
N HIS A 55 -5.94 7.26 -10.50
CA HIS A 55 -7.34 7.34 -10.09
C HIS A 55 -7.63 7.06 -8.62
N HIS A 56 -6.81 6.29 -7.92
CA HIS A 56 -7.16 5.72 -6.61
C HIS A 56 -6.50 6.41 -5.41
N MET A 57 -5.58 7.35 -5.65
CA MET A 57 -4.91 8.11 -4.60
C MET A 57 -5.42 9.55 -4.54
N THR A 58 -5.37 10.14 -3.36
CA THR A 58 -5.57 11.57 -3.14
C THR A 58 -4.23 12.27 -3.26
N ASP A 59 -4.19 13.38 -3.98
CA ASP A 59 -3.07 14.32 -4.01
C ASP A 59 -3.38 15.51 -3.10
N LEU A 60 -2.51 15.78 -2.13
CA LEU A 60 -2.60 16.94 -1.25
C LEU A 60 -1.41 17.87 -1.51
N TYR A 61 -1.68 18.96 -2.21
CA TYR A 61 -0.68 20.00 -2.47
C TYR A 61 -0.63 20.95 -1.29
N ILE A 62 0.57 21.19 -0.77
CA ILE A 62 0.80 22.13 0.32
C ILE A 62 1.93 23.08 -0.08
N GLU A 63 1.67 24.37 0.07
CA GLU A 63 2.61 25.44 -0.27
C GLU A 63 2.62 26.51 0.82
N GLY A 64 3.80 26.90 1.28
CA GLY A 64 3.99 27.95 2.29
C GLY A 64 5.29 27.79 3.06
N LEU A 65 5.59 28.81 3.90
CA LEU A 65 6.84 28.87 4.66
C LEU A 65 6.98 27.73 5.67
N ASP A 66 5.86 27.26 6.21
CA ASP A 66 5.83 26.20 7.22
C ASP A 66 5.66 24.78 6.63
N THR A 67 5.73 24.62 5.31
CA THR A 67 5.49 23.33 4.65
C THR A 67 6.37 22.21 5.23
N ILE A 68 7.68 22.44 5.35
CA ILE A 68 8.59 21.39 5.86
C ILE A 68 8.39 21.16 7.36
N ARG A 69 8.12 22.23 8.13
CA ARG A 69 7.82 22.13 9.56
C ARG A 69 6.59 21.25 9.81
N LEU A 70 5.51 21.49 9.05
CA LEU A 70 4.30 20.68 9.14
C LEU A 70 4.59 19.19 8.98
N PHE A 71 5.34 18.81 7.95
CA PHE A 71 5.66 17.40 7.72
C PHE A 71 6.66 16.83 8.73
N ALA A 72 7.56 17.64 9.26
CA ALA A 72 8.47 17.22 10.32
C ALA A 72 7.72 16.99 11.64
N ASP A 73 6.78 17.85 12.01
CA ASP A 73 6.01 17.75 13.26
C ASP A 73 5.08 16.52 13.28
N PHE A 74 4.64 16.02 12.12
CA PHE A 74 3.71 14.89 12.00
C PHE A 74 4.29 13.64 11.34
N GLY A 75 5.57 13.61 11.04
CA GLY A 75 6.24 12.46 10.40
C GLY A 75 7.43 11.95 11.17
N ILE A 76 7.60 10.63 11.18
CA ILE A 76 8.78 9.97 11.78
C ILE A 76 10.07 10.24 10.99
N ASN A 77 9.95 10.88 9.83
CA ASN A 77 11.01 11.04 8.85
C ASN A 77 11.91 12.24 9.18
N ASN A 78 13.19 12.09 8.93
CA ASN A 78 14.13 13.21 8.90
C ASN A 78 13.94 14.05 7.63
N PHE A 79 13.86 15.37 7.77
CA PHE A 79 13.70 16.33 6.67
C PHE A 79 14.95 17.16 6.33
N ARG A 80 16.09 16.93 7.00
CA ARG A 80 17.32 17.73 6.80
C ARG A 80 17.83 17.78 5.35
N THR A 81 17.62 16.70 4.59
CA THR A 81 18.05 16.63 3.19
C THR A 81 16.90 16.69 2.19
N PHE A 82 15.68 16.90 2.68
CA PHE A 82 14.51 17.03 1.81
C PHE A 82 14.51 18.38 1.12
N ARG A 83 14.30 18.38 -0.19
CA ARG A 83 14.32 19.57 -1.05
C ARG A 83 13.63 19.27 -2.37
N ARG A 84 13.56 20.26 -3.24
CA ARG A 84 13.09 20.10 -4.62
C ARG A 84 13.69 18.86 -5.29
N ASN A 85 12.87 18.12 -6.01
CA ASN A 85 13.20 16.89 -6.70
C ASN A 85 13.63 15.72 -5.79
N LYS A 86 13.30 15.77 -4.50
CA LYS A 86 13.36 14.62 -3.60
C LYS A 86 11.96 14.12 -3.28
N ALA A 87 11.84 12.82 -3.08
CA ALA A 87 10.65 12.22 -2.50
C ALA A 87 10.99 11.53 -1.19
N LYS A 88 9.97 11.28 -0.37
CA LYS A 88 10.05 10.49 0.86
C LYS A 88 8.82 9.60 0.97
N GLN A 89 9.01 8.39 1.49
CA GLN A 89 7.91 7.65 2.07
C GLN A 89 7.60 8.27 3.42
N PHE A 90 6.61 9.15 3.45
CA PHE A 90 6.17 9.83 4.66
C PHE A 90 5.34 8.88 5.51
N VAL A 91 5.64 8.78 6.79
CA VAL A 91 4.91 7.93 7.73
C VAL A 91 4.45 8.75 8.92
N ALA A 92 3.15 8.72 9.19
CA ALA A 92 2.52 9.41 10.32
C ALA A 92 2.14 8.42 11.42
N CYS A 93 2.32 8.84 12.68
CA CYS A 93 1.91 8.08 13.86
C CYS A 93 0.91 8.89 14.71
N ASN A 94 0.16 8.19 15.57
CA ASN A 94 -0.59 8.79 16.66
C ASN A 94 0.33 9.08 17.86
N HIS A 95 -0.21 9.64 18.94
CA HIS A 95 0.55 10.00 20.13
C HIS A 95 1.15 8.80 20.87
N ASP A 96 0.60 7.60 20.66
CA ASP A 96 1.10 6.35 21.25
C ASP A 96 2.13 5.64 20.34
N GLY A 97 2.56 6.29 19.25
CA GLY A 97 3.56 5.75 18.32
C GLY A 97 3.02 4.69 17.34
N HIS A 98 1.70 4.50 17.26
CA HIS A 98 1.12 3.59 16.29
C HIS A 98 0.87 4.29 14.95
N VAL A 99 1.08 3.58 13.86
CA VAL A 99 0.98 4.11 12.50
C VAL A 99 -0.45 4.53 12.17
N ILE A 100 -0.63 5.78 11.74
CA ILE A 100 -1.86 6.26 11.09
C ILE A 100 -1.84 5.80 9.63
N GLY A 101 -0.70 5.92 8.97
CA GLY A 101 -0.48 5.48 7.60
C GLY A 101 0.79 6.04 6.98
N ASP A 102 0.99 5.68 5.72
CA ASP A 102 2.09 6.19 4.91
C ASP A 102 1.60 6.75 3.56
N ALA A 103 2.40 7.60 2.97
CA ALA A 103 2.16 8.20 1.66
C ALA A 103 3.48 8.66 1.04
N ILE A 104 3.51 8.91 -0.25
CA ILE A 104 4.70 9.46 -0.91
C ILE A 104 4.62 10.98 -0.91
N LEU A 105 5.64 11.61 -0.34
CA LEU A 105 5.80 13.06 -0.31
C LEU A 105 6.79 13.49 -1.40
N PHE A 106 6.32 14.28 -2.34
CA PHE A 106 7.08 14.82 -3.46
C PHE A 106 7.49 16.27 -3.20
N GLY A 107 8.78 16.58 -3.16
CA GLY A 107 9.29 17.95 -3.11
C GLY A 107 9.24 18.61 -4.50
N LEU A 108 8.17 19.35 -4.76
CA LEU A 108 7.95 19.99 -6.07
C LEU A 108 8.79 21.24 -6.24
N ASP A 109 8.95 22.02 -5.16
CA ASP A 109 9.75 23.21 -5.04
C ASP A 109 10.23 23.38 -3.59
N ASP A 110 10.93 24.45 -3.27
CA ASP A 110 11.48 24.70 -1.92
C ASP A 110 10.38 24.84 -0.85
N PHE A 111 9.23 25.40 -1.24
CA PHE A 111 8.08 25.63 -0.35
C PHE A 111 6.81 24.91 -0.79
N ARG A 112 6.90 24.03 -1.79
CA ARG A 112 5.75 23.34 -2.34
C ARG A 112 5.99 21.85 -2.44
N VAL A 113 5.05 21.09 -1.91
CA VAL A 113 5.05 19.63 -1.94
C VAL A 113 3.72 19.07 -2.45
N ASN A 114 3.74 17.80 -2.82
CA ASN A 114 2.55 17.01 -3.05
C ASN A 114 2.64 15.72 -2.22
N LEU A 115 1.66 15.50 -1.36
CA LEU A 115 1.51 14.25 -0.61
C LEU A 115 0.50 13.37 -1.33
N VAL A 116 0.94 12.19 -1.79
CA VAL A 116 0.15 11.29 -2.62
C VAL A 116 -0.03 9.96 -1.91
N GLY A 117 -1.27 9.58 -1.66
CA GLY A 117 -1.56 8.33 -0.98
C GLY A 117 -3.06 8.06 -0.81
N ARG A 118 -3.38 7.04 -0.04
CA ARG A 118 -4.74 6.77 0.38
C ARG A 118 -5.25 7.90 1.27
N PRO A 119 -6.56 8.20 1.29
CA PRO A 119 -7.10 9.43 1.89
C PRO A 119 -6.72 9.69 3.35
N HIS A 120 -6.49 8.66 4.17
CA HIS A 120 -6.26 8.82 5.63
C HIS A 120 -5.02 9.65 5.99
N VAL A 121 -3.91 9.52 5.25
CA VAL A 121 -2.72 10.35 5.52
C VAL A 121 -2.90 11.78 5.02
N PRO A 122 -3.38 12.04 3.79
CA PRO A 122 -3.87 13.36 3.38
C PRO A 122 -4.88 13.99 4.35
N ASN A 123 -5.85 13.21 4.87
CA ASN A 123 -6.82 13.71 5.86
C ASN A 123 -6.12 14.18 7.14
N TRP A 124 -5.20 13.37 7.67
CA TRP A 124 -4.46 13.69 8.88
C TRP A 124 -3.62 14.96 8.71
N ILE A 125 -2.88 15.08 7.62
CA ILE A 125 -2.04 16.27 7.37
C ILE A 125 -2.90 17.50 7.10
N GLN A 126 -3.99 17.38 6.34
CA GLN A 126 -4.91 18.50 6.10
C GLN A 126 -5.54 19.01 7.40
N TYR A 127 -6.03 18.12 8.25
CA TYR A 127 -6.57 18.50 9.57
C TYR A 127 -5.57 19.32 10.37
N ASN A 128 -4.34 18.83 10.47
CA ASN A 128 -3.29 19.50 11.26
C ASN A 128 -2.84 20.81 10.62
N ALA A 129 -2.70 20.87 9.30
CA ALA A 129 -2.40 22.11 8.59
C ALA A 129 -3.42 23.23 8.89
N LEU A 130 -4.70 22.86 8.99
CA LEU A 130 -5.79 23.84 9.19
C LEU A 130 -5.98 24.25 10.65
N ASN A 131 -5.54 23.45 11.62
CA ASN A 131 -5.89 23.65 13.04
C ASN A 131 -4.72 24.11 13.94
N TRP A 132 -3.47 24.07 13.46
CA TRP A 132 -2.30 24.36 14.29
C TRP A 132 -1.52 25.62 13.87
N GLY A 133 -2.13 26.49 13.03
CA GLY A 133 -1.57 27.80 12.71
C GLY A 133 -0.30 27.78 11.83
N TYR A 134 -0.17 26.81 10.95
CA TYR A 134 0.90 26.78 9.95
C TYR A 134 0.63 27.81 8.85
N ASP A 135 1.68 28.50 8.42
CA ASP A 135 1.66 29.39 7.24
C ASP A 135 1.75 28.57 5.96
N VAL A 136 0.63 27.92 5.60
CA VAL A 136 0.51 27.09 4.42
C VAL A 136 -0.85 27.23 3.75
N VAL A 137 -0.86 27.07 2.45
CA VAL A 137 -2.08 26.88 1.62
C VAL A 137 -2.19 25.40 1.28
N VAL A 138 -3.38 24.85 1.44
CA VAL A 138 -3.69 23.45 1.18
C VAL A 138 -4.66 23.35 0.00
N GLU A 139 -4.28 22.61 -1.03
CA GLU A 139 -5.12 22.28 -2.16
C GLU A 139 -5.25 20.77 -2.28
N ARG A 140 -6.48 20.29 -2.42
CA ARG A 140 -6.79 18.87 -2.49
C ARG A 140 -7.32 18.48 -3.87
N ASP A 141 -6.75 17.42 -4.44
CA ASP A 141 -7.22 16.74 -5.65
C ASP A 141 -7.62 15.31 -5.29
N GLU A 142 -8.90 15.09 -5.14
CA GLU A 142 -9.44 13.81 -4.69
C GLU A 142 -9.26 12.70 -5.72
N ARG A 143 -9.22 11.45 -5.25
CA ARG A 143 -9.29 10.28 -6.11
C ARG A 143 -10.53 10.34 -7.02
N SER A 144 -10.46 9.72 -8.18
CA SER A 144 -11.45 9.90 -9.24
C SER A 144 -12.89 9.57 -8.83
N LEU A 145 -13.09 8.60 -7.94
CA LEU A 145 -14.44 8.23 -7.47
C LEU A 145 -15.10 9.32 -6.61
N ASP A 146 -14.31 10.16 -5.96
CA ASP A 146 -14.79 11.22 -5.08
C ASP A 146 -14.64 12.61 -5.72
N ASN A 147 -14.10 12.70 -6.95
CA ASN A 147 -13.74 13.94 -7.62
C ASN A 147 -14.65 14.26 -8.81
N GLY A 148 -15.67 15.06 -8.57
CA GLY A 148 -16.57 15.51 -9.65
C GLY A 148 -15.95 16.51 -10.64
N ARG A 149 -14.73 17.01 -10.40
CA ARG A 149 -14.03 17.97 -11.27
C ARG A 149 -13.02 17.30 -12.22
N GLY A 150 -12.77 16.00 -12.06
CA GLY A 150 -11.70 15.27 -12.71
C GLY A 150 -10.33 15.51 -12.07
N ARG A 151 -9.38 14.64 -12.40
CA ARG A 151 -8.00 14.70 -11.86
C ARG A 151 -7.22 15.84 -12.50
N ARG A 152 -6.32 16.45 -11.71
CA ARG A 152 -5.37 17.47 -12.21
C ARG A 152 -4.20 16.87 -12.95
N SER A 153 -3.74 15.67 -12.50
CA SER A 153 -2.60 14.98 -13.07
C SER A 153 -2.92 13.52 -13.37
N TYR A 154 -2.32 13.00 -14.44
CA TYR A 154 -2.18 11.57 -14.62
C TYR A 154 -0.97 11.05 -13.84
N ARG A 155 -0.97 9.75 -13.55
CA ARG A 155 0.13 9.04 -12.92
C ARG A 155 0.22 7.64 -13.51
N PHE A 156 1.33 7.37 -14.17
CA PHE A 156 1.62 6.08 -14.79
C PHE A 156 2.87 5.47 -14.16
N GLU A 157 2.97 4.16 -14.19
CA GLU A 157 4.14 3.46 -13.76
C GLU A 157 4.57 2.48 -14.83
N VAL A 158 5.83 2.56 -15.24
CA VAL A 158 6.47 1.64 -16.20
C VAL A 158 7.54 0.88 -15.46
N GLN A 159 7.34 -0.43 -15.29
CA GLN A 159 8.25 -1.30 -14.54
C GLN A 159 8.51 -2.63 -15.24
N GLY A 160 9.68 -3.19 -14.99
CA GLY A 160 10.12 -4.49 -15.48
C GLY A 160 11.53 -4.46 -16.06
N PRO A 161 12.08 -5.63 -16.44
CA PRO A 161 13.42 -5.72 -17.01
C PRO A 161 13.65 -4.84 -18.24
N ASN A 162 12.62 -4.67 -19.09
CA ASN A 162 12.68 -3.89 -20.33
C ASN A 162 12.26 -2.42 -20.14
N ALA A 163 11.88 -2.01 -18.91
CA ALA A 163 11.34 -0.67 -18.67
C ALA A 163 12.36 0.45 -19.01
N TRP A 164 13.63 0.29 -18.69
CA TRP A 164 14.64 1.30 -19.01
C TRP A 164 14.86 1.47 -20.50
N ALA A 165 14.94 0.36 -21.27
CA ALA A 165 15.05 0.42 -22.71
C ALA A 165 13.85 1.14 -23.34
N LEU A 166 12.63 0.88 -22.84
CA LEU A 166 11.43 1.56 -23.25
C LEU A 166 11.46 3.06 -22.94
N LEU A 167 11.83 3.42 -21.71
CA LEU A 167 11.87 4.82 -21.27
C LEU A 167 12.93 5.63 -22.03
N GLU A 168 14.11 5.07 -22.32
CA GLU A 168 15.14 5.71 -23.14
C GLU A 168 14.70 5.84 -24.61
N LYS A 169 14.00 4.84 -25.17
CA LYS A 169 13.39 4.93 -26.51
C LYS A 169 12.37 6.08 -26.58
N LEU A 170 11.50 6.20 -25.56
CA LEU A 170 10.52 7.29 -25.47
C LEU A 170 11.17 8.66 -25.31
N ASN A 171 12.22 8.76 -24.53
CA ASN A 171 12.97 10.00 -24.30
C ASN A 171 13.79 10.45 -25.50
N GLY A 172 13.96 9.59 -26.51
CA GLY A 172 14.82 9.85 -27.68
C GLY A 172 16.30 9.73 -27.39
N GLY A 173 16.70 9.09 -26.29
CA GLY A 173 18.09 8.89 -25.88
C GLY A 173 18.25 8.59 -24.39
N PRO A 174 19.48 8.51 -23.90
CA PRO A 174 19.77 8.21 -22.50
C PRO A 174 19.03 9.15 -21.53
N ILE A 175 18.56 8.59 -20.42
CA ILE A 175 17.96 9.33 -19.31
C ILE A 175 19.05 9.63 -18.28
N ASP A 176 19.09 10.84 -17.75
CA ASP A 176 19.97 11.19 -16.63
C ASP A 176 19.78 10.24 -15.44
N ASP A 177 20.85 10.00 -14.67
CA ASP A 177 20.76 9.12 -13.51
C ASP A 177 19.84 9.70 -12.44
N ILE A 178 18.66 9.11 -12.34
CA ILE A 178 17.67 9.42 -11.29
C ILE A 178 17.92 8.45 -10.14
N ARG A 179 18.36 8.95 -8.99
CA ARG A 179 18.57 8.12 -7.80
C ARG A 179 17.23 7.68 -7.20
N PHE A 180 17.25 6.57 -6.47
CA PHE A 180 16.05 6.08 -5.74
C PHE A 180 15.43 7.19 -4.87
N PHE A 181 14.11 7.32 -4.88
CA PHE A 181 13.35 8.41 -4.26
C PHE A 181 13.82 9.82 -4.65
N SER A 182 14.31 9.96 -5.88
CA SER A 182 14.58 11.26 -6.50
C SER A 182 13.78 11.40 -7.79
N MET A 183 13.47 12.65 -8.11
CA MET A 183 12.70 13.00 -9.30
C MET A 183 13.61 13.55 -10.39
N GLY A 184 13.28 13.18 -11.61
CA GLY A 184 13.84 13.74 -12.83
C GLY A 184 12.75 14.18 -13.79
N GLN A 185 13.15 14.39 -15.02
CA GLN A 185 12.28 14.76 -16.11
C GLN A 185 12.70 14.04 -17.39
N ILE A 186 11.74 13.52 -18.13
CA ILE A 186 11.93 12.89 -19.43
C ILE A 186 10.96 13.49 -20.44
N THR A 187 11.17 13.22 -21.71
CA THR A 187 10.27 13.65 -22.80
C THR A 187 9.54 12.44 -23.36
N ILE A 188 8.21 12.49 -23.43
CA ILE A 188 7.38 11.48 -24.09
C ILE A 188 6.40 12.20 -25.00
N ALA A 189 6.32 11.82 -26.26
CA ALA A 189 5.48 12.46 -27.27
C ALA A 189 5.64 14.00 -27.32
N GLY A 190 6.85 14.51 -27.12
CA GLY A 190 7.12 15.95 -27.05
C GLY A 190 6.66 16.63 -25.76
N ARG A 191 6.04 15.91 -24.82
CA ARG A 191 5.58 16.40 -23.53
C ARG A 191 6.67 16.24 -22.46
N ARG A 192 6.76 17.21 -21.56
CA ARG A 192 7.67 17.17 -20.40
C ARG A 192 7.01 16.36 -19.28
N VAL A 193 7.47 15.14 -19.07
CA VAL A 193 6.94 14.21 -18.09
C VAL A 193 7.86 14.18 -16.87
N ARG A 194 7.32 14.38 -15.69
CA ARG A 194 8.08 14.18 -14.44
C ARG A 194 8.20 12.69 -14.14
N ALA A 195 9.32 12.30 -13.58
CA ALA A 195 9.63 10.92 -13.31
C ALA A 195 10.21 10.75 -11.90
N LEU A 196 9.73 9.78 -11.15
CA LEU A 196 10.28 9.35 -9.87
C LEU A 196 10.86 7.95 -10.01
N LYS A 197 12.07 7.73 -9.52
CA LYS A 197 12.62 6.37 -9.39
C LYS A 197 12.05 5.69 -8.15
N HIS A 198 10.94 5.05 -8.34
CA HIS A 198 10.16 4.27 -7.39
C HIS A 198 9.21 3.37 -8.18
N GLY A 199 8.63 2.34 -7.55
CA GLY A 199 7.62 1.53 -8.19
C GLY A 199 6.98 0.50 -7.28
N MET A 200 5.72 0.21 -7.55
CA MET A 200 4.86 -0.69 -6.77
C MET A 200 5.27 -2.15 -6.87
N ALA A 201 5.69 -2.59 -8.07
CA ALA A 201 6.09 -3.97 -8.30
C ALA A 201 7.53 -4.28 -7.88
N ALA A 202 8.24 -3.29 -7.31
CA ALA A 202 9.66 -3.38 -6.93
C ALA A 202 10.57 -3.90 -8.06
N ALA A 203 10.24 -3.57 -9.31
CA ALA A 203 10.99 -3.85 -10.51
C ALA A 203 11.65 -2.58 -11.06
N PRO A 204 12.69 -2.67 -11.90
CA PRO A 204 13.30 -1.50 -12.52
C PRO A 204 12.29 -0.67 -13.31
N GLY A 205 12.37 0.68 -13.21
CA GLY A 205 11.49 1.57 -13.94
C GLY A 205 11.28 2.92 -13.27
N LEU A 206 10.25 3.62 -13.71
CA LEU A 206 9.90 4.96 -13.24
C LEU A 206 8.39 5.08 -13.06
N GLU A 207 8.01 5.84 -12.03
CA GLU A 207 6.68 6.42 -11.90
C GLU A 207 6.67 7.77 -12.63
N LEU A 208 5.68 7.98 -13.50
CA LEU A 208 5.59 9.10 -14.44
C LEU A 208 4.34 9.91 -14.14
N TRP A 209 4.41 11.25 -14.19
CA TRP A 209 3.21 12.07 -14.09
C TRP A 209 3.33 13.40 -14.83
N GLY A 210 2.18 13.94 -15.16
CA GLY A 210 2.01 15.21 -15.85
C GLY A 210 0.58 15.68 -15.80
N PRO A 211 0.23 16.79 -16.48
CA PRO A 211 -1.13 17.32 -16.53
C PRO A 211 -2.13 16.30 -17.09
N ALA A 212 -3.27 16.11 -16.43
CA ALA A 212 -4.29 15.15 -16.85
C ALA A 212 -4.71 15.22 -18.34
N PRO A 213 -4.82 16.40 -18.96
CA PRO A 213 -5.16 16.48 -20.40
C PRO A 213 -4.13 15.82 -21.33
N GLU A 214 -2.89 15.58 -20.88
CA GLU A 214 -1.83 14.94 -21.67
C GLU A 214 -1.82 13.42 -21.51
N ALA A 215 -2.63 12.87 -20.61
CA ALA A 215 -2.60 11.46 -20.20
C ALA A 215 -2.72 10.49 -21.38
N GLU A 216 -3.72 10.71 -22.25
CA GLU A 216 -4.01 9.79 -23.35
C GLU A 216 -2.89 9.79 -24.41
N GLU A 217 -2.34 10.95 -24.73
CA GLU A 217 -1.23 11.09 -25.67
C GLU A 217 0.03 10.39 -25.15
N VAL A 218 0.35 10.60 -23.87
CA VAL A 218 1.51 9.95 -23.24
C VAL A 218 1.30 8.44 -23.12
N ARG A 219 0.12 8.00 -22.73
CA ARG A 219 -0.22 6.56 -22.63
C ARG A 219 -0.11 5.87 -23.99
N ALA A 220 -0.68 6.47 -25.04
CA ALA A 220 -0.62 5.92 -26.40
C ALA A 220 0.84 5.78 -26.89
N ALA A 221 1.68 6.79 -26.63
CA ALA A 221 3.10 6.73 -26.99
C ALA A 221 3.85 5.63 -26.24
N ILE A 222 3.56 5.44 -24.94
CA ILE A 222 4.16 4.36 -24.15
C ILE A 222 3.78 2.99 -24.73
N LEU A 223 2.50 2.78 -25.02
CA LEU A 223 2.00 1.52 -25.57
C LEU A 223 2.60 1.22 -26.94
N GLU A 224 2.66 2.21 -27.82
CA GLU A 224 3.25 2.05 -29.16
C GLU A 224 4.74 1.72 -29.09
N ALA A 225 5.51 2.48 -28.32
CA ALA A 225 6.94 2.27 -28.18
C ALA A 225 7.28 0.94 -27.48
N GLY A 226 6.38 0.43 -26.65
CA GLY A 226 6.58 -0.77 -25.85
C GLY A 226 6.28 -2.08 -26.58
N ARG A 227 5.65 -2.06 -27.77
CA ARG A 227 5.24 -3.28 -28.50
C ARG A 227 6.38 -4.27 -28.68
N ASP A 228 7.51 -3.80 -29.20
CA ASP A 228 8.67 -4.63 -29.47
C ASP A 228 9.46 -5.05 -28.22
N LEU A 229 9.13 -4.45 -27.08
CA LEU A 229 9.77 -4.70 -25.78
C LEU A 229 8.90 -5.57 -24.85
N GLY A 230 7.77 -6.08 -25.36
CA GLY A 230 6.86 -6.93 -24.61
C GLY A 230 6.13 -6.19 -23.48
N LEU A 231 5.83 -4.90 -23.68
CA LEU A 231 5.04 -4.12 -22.74
C LEU A 231 3.61 -4.64 -22.69
N VAL A 232 3.12 -4.85 -21.48
CA VAL A 232 1.74 -5.23 -21.16
C VAL A 232 1.07 -4.13 -20.36
N GLN A 233 -0.20 -3.82 -20.61
CA GLN A 233 -0.98 -3.00 -19.69
C GLN A 233 -1.44 -3.85 -18.52
N GLY A 234 -1.21 -3.39 -17.30
CA GLY A 234 -1.70 -4.04 -16.09
C GLY A 234 -3.02 -3.41 -15.65
N GLY A 235 -4.04 -4.26 -15.50
CA GLY A 235 -5.34 -3.87 -14.96
C GLY A 235 -5.38 -3.87 -13.44
N GLY A 236 -6.54 -3.49 -12.88
CA GLY A 236 -6.74 -3.39 -11.44
C GLY A 236 -6.53 -4.70 -10.68
N ARG A 237 -6.79 -5.85 -11.33
CA ARG A 237 -6.56 -7.17 -10.73
C ARG A 237 -5.08 -7.46 -10.53
N ALA A 238 -4.25 -7.30 -11.55
CA ALA A 238 -2.80 -7.46 -11.43
C ALA A 238 -2.22 -6.44 -10.45
N TYR A 239 -2.59 -5.17 -10.58
CA TYR A 239 -2.13 -4.08 -9.71
C TYR A 239 -2.36 -4.38 -8.23
N SER A 240 -3.50 -4.97 -7.86
CA SER A 240 -3.84 -5.27 -6.46
C SER A 240 -2.91 -6.29 -5.80
N THR A 241 -2.13 -7.05 -6.57
CA THR A 241 -1.18 -8.06 -6.05
C THR A 241 0.23 -7.51 -5.83
N ALA A 242 0.56 -6.37 -6.46
CA ALA A 242 1.91 -5.83 -6.49
C ALA A 242 2.49 -5.52 -5.11
N SER A 243 1.67 -5.00 -4.18
CA SER A 243 2.12 -4.69 -2.82
C SER A 243 2.51 -5.94 -2.03
N THR A 244 1.82 -7.05 -2.19
CA THR A 244 2.15 -8.31 -1.50
C THR A 244 3.43 -8.92 -2.06
N GLU A 245 3.61 -8.94 -3.38
CA GLU A 245 4.85 -9.44 -4.00
C GLU A 245 6.06 -8.57 -3.68
N SER A 246 5.89 -7.24 -3.67
CA SER A 246 6.96 -6.31 -3.29
C SER A 246 7.23 -6.25 -1.78
N GLY A 247 6.40 -6.92 -0.97
CA GLY A 247 6.54 -6.93 0.49
C GLY A 247 6.21 -5.58 1.15
N TRP A 248 5.48 -4.70 0.44
CA TRP A 248 5.03 -3.45 1.01
C TRP A 248 3.71 -3.64 1.77
N PHE A 249 3.72 -3.29 3.05
CA PHE A 249 2.53 -3.34 3.90
C PHE A 249 1.66 -2.10 3.61
N ALA A 250 0.93 -2.16 2.51
CA ALA A 250 0.29 -1.02 1.86
C ALA A 250 -0.81 -0.34 2.68
N SER A 251 -1.40 -1.01 3.66
CA SER A 251 -2.46 -0.45 4.50
C SER A 251 -2.44 -1.10 5.87
N VAL A 252 -2.22 -0.29 6.85
CA VAL A 252 -2.44 -0.63 8.26
C VAL A 252 -3.81 -0.10 8.67
N LEU A 253 -4.43 -0.68 9.70
CA LEU A 253 -5.58 -0.05 10.31
C LEU A 253 -5.14 1.29 10.91
N PRO A 254 -5.68 2.44 10.45
CA PRO A 254 -5.23 3.73 10.94
C PRO A 254 -5.40 3.85 12.46
N ALA A 255 -4.35 4.20 13.18
CA ALA A 255 -4.35 4.27 14.64
C ALA A 255 -5.01 5.57 15.15
N ILE A 256 -6.30 5.75 14.87
CA ILE A 256 -7.05 6.98 15.16
C ILE A 256 -8.28 6.78 16.05
N TYR A 257 -8.72 5.53 16.24
CA TYR A 257 -10.06 5.28 16.75
C TYR A 257 -10.21 5.39 18.27
N ASN A 258 -9.14 5.31 19.04
CA ASN A 258 -9.20 5.26 20.50
C ASN A 258 -8.36 6.34 21.23
N ASP A 259 -7.38 6.98 20.60
CA ASP A 259 -6.56 8.02 21.22
C ASP A 259 -7.45 9.23 21.57
N PRO A 260 -7.56 9.61 22.89
CA PRO A 260 -8.36 10.76 23.31
C PRO A 260 -7.89 12.08 22.70
N LYS A 261 -6.59 12.22 22.41
CA LYS A 261 -6.02 13.42 21.80
C LYS A 261 -6.48 13.59 20.34
N LEU A 262 -6.98 12.52 19.73
CA LEU A 262 -7.52 12.54 18.36
C LEU A 262 -9.05 12.71 18.32
N ALA A 263 -9.71 13.02 19.44
CA ALA A 263 -11.16 13.24 19.47
C ALA A 263 -11.59 14.32 18.47
N GLY A 264 -10.93 15.49 18.48
CA GLY A 264 -11.22 16.57 17.54
C GLY A 264 -11.00 16.20 16.08
N TYR A 265 -10.02 15.34 15.77
CA TYR A 265 -9.82 14.78 14.43
C TYR A 265 -10.98 13.87 14.01
N ARG A 266 -11.45 12.98 14.91
CA ARG A 266 -12.61 12.13 14.63
C ARG A 266 -13.91 12.90 14.48
N GLU A 267 -14.05 14.03 15.17
CA GLU A 267 -15.17 14.97 15.01
C GLU A 267 -15.10 15.73 13.68
N TRP A 268 -13.90 16.07 13.22
CA TRP A 268 -13.68 16.71 11.92
C TRP A 268 -13.90 15.77 10.74
N LEU A 269 -13.57 14.49 10.86
CA LEU A 269 -13.72 13.50 9.80
C LEU A 269 -15.21 13.21 9.53
N PRO A 270 -15.67 13.27 8.27
CA PRO A 270 -17.01 12.80 7.91
C PRO A 270 -17.19 11.30 8.18
N ALA A 271 -18.38 10.89 8.56
CA ALA A 271 -18.76 9.47 8.72
C ALA A 271 -18.55 8.62 7.46
N ALA A 272 -18.55 9.25 6.28
CA ALA A 272 -18.30 8.63 4.99
C ALA A 272 -16.82 8.76 4.54
N SER A 273 -15.93 9.23 5.41
CA SER A 273 -14.47 9.26 5.12
C SER A 273 -13.91 7.86 4.86
N PHE A 274 -12.69 7.79 4.36
CA PHE A 274 -11.97 6.52 4.21
C PHE A 274 -11.96 5.74 5.52
N GLU A 275 -11.68 6.40 6.64
CA GLU A 275 -11.61 5.82 7.98
C GLU A 275 -13.00 5.40 8.50
N GLY A 276 -14.01 6.19 8.18
CA GLY A 276 -15.40 5.87 8.51
C GLY A 276 -15.98 4.72 7.68
N ASN A 277 -15.42 4.47 6.52
CA ASN A 277 -15.77 3.36 5.63
C ASN A 277 -14.78 2.18 5.75
N ALA A 278 -13.91 2.19 6.75
CA ALA A 278 -13.03 1.07 7.01
C ALA A 278 -13.80 -0.18 7.48
N SER A 279 -13.22 -1.34 7.23
CA SER A 279 -13.83 -2.64 7.55
C SER A 279 -12.75 -3.59 8.06
N LEU A 280 -12.99 -4.20 9.21
CA LEU A 280 -12.10 -5.15 9.86
C LEU A 280 -12.65 -6.56 9.74
N GLY A 281 -11.91 -7.48 9.14
CA GLY A 281 -12.30 -8.88 8.91
C GLY A 281 -11.27 -9.88 9.42
N GLY A 282 -11.50 -11.15 9.10
CA GLY A 282 -10.59 -12.25 9.42
C GLY A 282 -10.73 -12.82 10.83
N SER A 283 -9.95 -13.84 11.09
CA SER A 283 -10.01 -14.64 12.32
C SER A 283 -9.24 -14.05 13.51
N TYR A 284 -8.39 -13.05 13.28
CA TYR A 284 -7.71 -12.35 14.36
C TYR A 284 -8.71 -11.46 15.09
N VAL A 285 -9.17 -11.87 16.26
CA VAL A 285 -10.16 -11.14 17.07
C VAL A 285 -9.56 -10.72 18.39
N SER A 286 -9.79 -9.48 18.77
CA SER A 286 -9.50 -8.90 20.07
C SER A 286 -10.61 -7.91 20.45
N ASP A 287 -10.83 -7.74 21.75
CA ASP A 287 -11.75 -6.72 22.32
C ASP A 287 -11.07 -5.35 22.44
N ARG A 288 -9.79 -5.27 22.11
CA ARG A 288 -8.96 -4.05 22.16
C ARG A 288 -8.57 -3.66 20.75
N ILE A 289 -8.89 -2.42 20.36
CA ILE A 289 -8.55 -1.94 19.02
C ILE A 289 -7.03 -1.76 18.83
N GLU A 290 -6.30 -1.51 19.92
CA GLU A 290 -4.85 -1.34 19.90
C GLU A 290 -4.11 -2.60 19.42
N ASP A 291 -4.70 -3.77 19.62
CA ASP A 291 -4.12 -5.05 19.18
C ASP A 291 -4.09 -5.20 17.64
N TYR A 292 -4.77 -4.30 16.92
CA TYR A 292 -4.76 -4.22 15.46
C TYR A 292 -3.81 -3.11 14.95
N TYR A 293 -3.27 -2.30 15.84
CA TYR A 293 -2.33 -1.26 15.47
C TYR A 293 -0.92 -1.79 15.39
N VAL A 294 -0.10 -1.10 14.61
CA VAL A 294 1.28 -1.47 14.38
C VAL A 294 2.18 -0.25 14.58
N THR A 295 3.43 -0.51 14.92
CA THR A 295 4.48 0.53 14.95
C THR A 295 5.15 0.66 13.59
N PRO A 296 5.89 1.74 13.32
CA PRO A 296 6.69 1.85 12.10
C PRO A 296 7.65 0.68 11.89
N TRP A 297 8.25 0.19 12.95
CA TRP A 297 9.21 -0.93 12.89
C TRP A 297 8.55 -2.24 12.48
N ASP A 298 7.32 -2.51 12.93
CA ASP A 298 6.55 -3.69 12.52
C ASP A 298 6.33 -3.69 10.99
N CYS A 299 6.12 -2.52 10.42
CA CYS A 299 5.99 -2.34 8.97
C CYS A 299 7.32 -2.43 8.21
N GLY A 300 8.46 -2.47 8.93
CA GLY A 300 9.81 -2.48 8.36
C GLY A 300 10.33 -1.08 8.02
N TYR A 301 9.83 -0.04 8.69
CA TYR A 301 10.34 1.33 8.56
C TYR A 301 11.45 1.59 9.57
N ASP A 302 12.69 1.24 9.19
CA ASP A 302 13.88 1.39 10.06
C ASP A 302 14.43 2.82 10.11
N PHE A 303 13.79 3.76 9.41
CA PHE A 303 14.23 5.15 9.29
C PHE A 303 13.57 6.10 10.29
N VAL A 304 13.06 5.60 11.42
CA VAL A 304 12.59 6.46 12.53
C VAL A 304 13.78 7.25 13.05
N ASP A 305 13.71 8.56 12.94
CA ASP A 305 14.78 9.46 13.36
C ASP A 305 14.31 10.30 14.55
N PHE A 306 14.98 10.17 15.68
CA PHE A 306 14.65 10.86 16.92
C PHE A 306 15.36 12.22 17.07
N ASP A 307 15.93 12.75 16.00
CA ASP A 307 16.68 14.01 15.99
C ASP A 307 15.80 15.28 15.97
N HIS A 308 14.49 15.11 15.87
CA HIS A 308 13.50 16.19 15.89
C HIS A 308 12.25 15.78 16.69
N GLU A 309 11.43 16.74 17.03
CA GLU A 309 10.15 16.51 17.68
C GLU A 309 9.08 16.17 16.64
N PHE A 310 8.30 15.13 16.91
CA PHE A 310 7.14 14.74 16.10
C PHE A 310 6.08 14.01 16.94
N VAL A 311 4.85 13.99 16.47
CA VAL A 311 3.76 13.26 17.14
C VAL A 311 4.08 11.77 17.24
N GLY A 312 4.07 11.24 18.48
CA GLY A 312 4.38 9.84 18.78
C GLY A 312 5.84 9.55 19.10
N ARG A 313 6.74 10.56 19.03
CA ARG A 313 8.18 10.39 19.26
C ARG A 313 8.51 9.76 20.61
N ASP A 314 7.97 10.32 21.70
CA ASP A 314 8.29 9.86 23.04
C ASP A 314 7.78 8.44 23.30
N ALA A 315 6.60 8.11 22.77
CA ALA A 315 6.05 6.77 22.86
C ALA A 315 6.91 5.75 22.08
N LEU A 316 7.36 6.12 20.87
CA LEU A 316 8.28 5.28 20.10
C LEU A 316 9.64 5.13 20.80
N LEU A 317 10.17 6.21 21.38
CA LEU A 317 11.43 6.16 22.12
C LEU A 317 11.34 5.23 23.33
N ALA A 318 10.23 5.27 24.06
CA ALA A 318 9.97 4.39 25.19
C ALA A 318 9.89 2.92 24.81
N ARG A 319 9.36 2.63 23.60
CA ARG A 319 9.19 1.27 23.05
C ARG A 319 10.38 0.76 22.25
N ARG A 320 11.47 1.50 22.20
CA ARG A 320 12.61 1.19 21.32
C ARG A 320 13.16 -0.22 21.50
N ASP A 321 13.19 -0.69 22.73
CA ASP A 321 13.77 -1.98 23.13
C ASP A 321 12.68 -3.03 23.46
N GLU A 322 11.40 -2.76 23.19
CA GLU A 322 10.33 -3.74 23.35
C GLU A 322 10.37 -4.80 22.22
N PRO A 323 9.92 -6.05 22.52
CA PRO A 323 9.73 -7.06 21.48
C PRO A 323 8.81 -6.56 20.37
N ARG A 324 9.12 -6.89 19.13
CA ARG A 324 8.43 -6.37 17.94
C ARG A 324 7.77 -7.49 17.16
N LEU A 325 6.77 -7.11 16.40
CA LEU A 325 6.33 -7.92 15.28
C LEU A 325 7.33 -7.75 14.12
N ARG A 326 7.55 -8.82 13.41
CA ARG A 326 8.39 -8.82 12.22
C ARG A 326 7.56 -9.12 10.99
N LYS A 327 7.73 -8.29 9.98
CA LYS A 327 7.10 -8.49 8.68
C LYS A 327 7.76 -9.67 7.96
N VAL A 328 6.94 -10.64 7.58
CA VAL A 328 7.33 -11.81 6.80
C VAL A 328 6.34 -12.05 5.68
N THR A 329 6.70 -12.88 4.72
CA THR A 329 5.74 -13.46 3.77
C THR A 329 5.43 -14.89 4.19
N LEU A 330 4.16 -15.24 4.21
CA LEU A 330 3.71 -16.62 4.39
C LEU A 330 3.42 -17.23 3.03
N VAL A 331 4.04 -18.39 2.75
CA VAL A 331 3.78 -19.20 1.56
C VAL A 331 2.86 -20.33 1.96
N TRP A 332 1.62 -20.29 1.48
CA TRP A 332 0.54 -21.17 1.90
C TRP A 332 0.70 -22.59 1.34
N ASP A 333 0.34 -23.58 2.11
CA ASP A 333 0.35 -24.98 1.69
C ASP A 333 -0.68 -25.22 0.58
N ILE A 334 -0.25 -25.94 -0.47
CA ILE A 334 -1.07 -26.16 -1.67
C ILE A 334 -2.27 -27.06 -1.36
N GLU A 335 -2.08 -28.12 -0.60
CA GLU A 335 -3.13 -29.08 -0.32
C GLU A 335 -4.24 -28.48 0.56
N ASP A 336 -3.85 -27.62 1.52
CA ASP A 336 -4.79 -26.92 2.35
C ASP A 336 -5.61 -25.89 1.54
N VAL A 337 -4.95 -25.16 0.62
CA VAL A 337 -5.63 -24.25 -0.32
C VAL A 337 -6.58 -25.01 -1.24
N VAL A 338 -6.15 -26.15 -1.80
CA VAL A 338 -7.01 -27.01 -2.63
C VAL A 338 -8.21 -27.53 -1.82
N ALA A 339 -8.03 -27.86 -0.54
CA ALA A 339 -9.12 -28.29 0.33
C ALA A 339 -10.15 -27.18 0.55
N ILE A 340 -9.73 -25.91 0.68
CA ILE A 340 -10.65 -24.76 0.75
C ILE A 340 -11.48 -24.66 -0.53
N PHE A 341 -10.86 -24.74 -1.72
CA PHE A 341 -11.59 -24.71 -2.98
C PHE A 341 -12.50 -25.92 -3.17
N ARG A 342 -12.08 -27.11 -2.75
CA ARG A 342 -12.90 -28.32 -2.77
C ARG A 342 -14.16 -28.17 -1.93
N SER A 343 -14.04 -27.52 -0.77
CA SER A 343 -15.18 -27.31 0.14
C SER A 343 -16.30 -26.47 -0.48
N GLN A 344 -16.02 -25.68 -1.52
CA GLN A 344 -17.03 -24.88 -2.21
C GLN A 344 -18.08 -25.74 -2.94
N PHE A 345 -17.79 -27.01 -3.18
CA PHE A 345 -18.71 -27.97 -3.80
C PHE A 345 -19.48 -28.80 -2.76
N GLU A 346 -19.26 -28.56 -1.47
CA GLU A 346 -20.00 -29.19 -0.38
C GLU A 346 -21.34 -28.47 -0.15
N GLU A 347 -22.36 -29.22 0.27
CA GLU A 347 -23.69 -28.66 0.55
C GLU A 347 -23.74 -28.02 1.95
N GLY A 348 -24.61 -27.01 2.11
CA GLY A 348 -24.89 -26.36 3.39
C GLY A 348 -23.74 -25.47 3.87
N ASP A 349 -23.62 -25.33 5.20
CA ASP A 349 -22.64 -24.45 5.87
C ASP A 349 -21.26 -25.12 6.09
N ALA A 350 -21.02 -26.26 5.46
CA ALA A 350 -19.74 -27.00 5.58
C ALA A 350 -18.58 -26.38 4.81
N ARG A 351 -18.87 -25.47 3.88
CA ARG A 351 -17.84 -24.82 3.05
C ARG A 351 -17.01 -23.84 3.85
N CYS A 352 -15.73 -23.78 3.51
CA CYS A 352 -14.81 -22.77 4.03
C CYS A 352 -15.12 -21.39 3.42
N LYS A 353 -14.60 -20.32 4.04
CA LYS A 353 -14.64 -18.99 3.44
C LYS A 353 -13.99 -19.02 2.06
N PHE A 354 -14.65 -18.41 1.07
CA PHE A 354 -14.12 -18.36 -0.29
C PHE A 354 -12.79 -17.55 -0.33
N MET A 355 -11.83 -18.06 -1.09
CA MET A 355 -10.56 -17.36 -1.35
C MET A 355 -10.71 -16.51 -2.60
N GLU A 356 -11.05 -15.26 -2.42
CA GLU A 356 -11.19 -14.32 -3.51
C GLU A 356 -9.86 -13.61 -3.79
N ALA A 357 -9.29 -13.88 -4.94
CA ALA A 357 -8.06 -13.22 -5.38
C ALA A 357 -8.06 -13.06 -6.91
N PRO A 358 -7.46 -12.00 -7.42
CA PRO A 358 -6.90 -10.88 -6.66
C PRO A 358 -7.99 -9.99 -6.06
N ALA A 359 -7.77 -9.55 -4.82
CA ALA A 359 -8.67 -8.67 -4.08
C ALA A 359 -7.96 -7.35 -3.77
N ALA A 360 -8.65 -6.23 -3.98
CA ALA A 360 -8.11 -4.92 -3.67
C ALA A 360 -8.42 -4.52 -2.23
N TYR A 361 -7.48 -4.71 -1.35
CA TYR A 361 -7.57 -4.31 0.07
C TYR A 361 -7.28 -2.82 0.22
N TYR A 362 -8.28 -1.98 0.03
CA TYR A 362 -8.11 -0.52 0.08
C TYR A 362 -8.53 0.08 1.43
N ALA A 363 -9.80 -0.03 1.82
CA ALA A 363 -10.30 0.30 3.15
C ALA A 363 -10.75 -0.95 3.94
N THR A 364 -10.33 -2.13 3.49
CA THR A 364 -10.63 -3.41 4.13
C THR A 364 -9.35 -3.97 4.75
N PHE A 365 -9.44 -4.36 6.00
CA PHE A 365 -8.33 -4.87 6.81
C PHE A 365 -8.65 -6.30 7.26
N PRO A 366 -8.42 -7.32 6.41
CA PRO A 366 -8.58 -8.71 6.80
C PRO A 366 -7.34 -9.15 7.57
N PHE A 367 -7.50 -9.42 8.85
CA PHE A 367 -6.45 -9.95 9.70
C PHE A 367 -6.80 -11.36 10.13
N ASP A 368 -6.04 -12.34 9.65
CA ASP A 368 -6.20 -13.74 10.00
C ASP A 368 -5.13 -14.15 11.00
N ALA A 369 -5.53 -14.85 12.07
CA ALA A 369 -4.64 -15.24 13.15
C ALA A 369 -3.55 -16.19 12.63
N VAL A 370 -2.30 -15.91 13.01
CA VAL A 370 -1.16 -16.81 12.79
C VAL A 370 -0.86 -17.53 14.11
N MET A 371 -0.86 -18.85 14.05
CA MET A 371 -0.71 -19.74 15.21
C MET A 371 0.58 -20.54 15.09
N LEU A 372 1.20 -20.79 16.24
CA LEU A 372 2.32 -21.73 16.39
C LEU A 372 2.11 -22.56 17.67
N ASN A 373 2.02 -23.89 17.55
CA ASN A 373 1.79 -24.79 18.68
C ASN A 373 0.57 -24.43 19.55
N GLY A 374 -0.50 -23.91 18.91
CA GLY A 374 -1.71 -23.49 19.59
C GLY A 374 -1.69 -22.08 20.19
N GLU A 375 -0.56 -21.38 20.13
CA GLU A 375 -0.43 -20.00 20.58
C GLU A 375 -0.53 -19.03 19.40
N ARG A 376 -1.23 -17.89 19.58
CA ARG A 376 -1.32 -16.83 18.58
C ARG A 376 -0.05 -15.99 18.63
N ILE A 377 0.71 -16.00 17.53
CA ILE A 377 1.99 -15.28 17.42
C ILE A 377 1.91 -14.02 16.55
N GLY A 378 0.76 -13.73 15.94
CA GLY A 378 0.58 -12.56 15.09
C GLY A 378 -0.62 -12.68 14.17
N PHE A 379 -0.57 -11.97 13.05
CA PHE A 379 -1.64 -12.01 12.05
C PHE A 379 -1.11 -11.97 10.62
N SER A 380 -1.89 -12.55 9.72
CA SER A 380 -1.70 -12.56 8.26
C SER A 380 -2.70 -11.62 7.60
N THR A 381 -2.30 -10.97 6.52
CA THR A 381 -3.15 -10.07 5.73
C THR A 381 -2.71 -10.04 4.28
N TYR A 382 -3.47 -9.43 3.39
CA TYR A 382 -3.14 -9.28 1.96
C TYR A 382 -2.87 -10.60 1.25
N VAL A 383 -3.80 -11.55 1.40
CA VAL A 383 -3.72 -12.85 0.74
C VAL A 383 -3.90 -12.69 -0.77
N VAL A 384 -2.93 -13.15 -1.56
CA VAL A 384 -2.98 -13.11 -3.02
C VAL A 384 -2.44 -14.41 -3.64
N TYR A 385 -2.89 -14.70 -4.86
CA TYR A 385 -2.20 -15.66 -5.71
C TYR A 385 -1.10 -14.94 -6.49
N SER A 386 0.14 -15.38 -6.35
CA SER A 386 1.25 -14.94 -7.18
C SER A 386 1.46 -15.90 -8.34
N SER A 387 1.27 -15.41 -9.56
CA SER A 387 1.58 -16.16 -10.79
C SER A 387 3.09 -16.31 -10.97
N ASN A 388 3.87 -15.31 -10.57
CA ASN A 388 5.34 -15.35 -10.58
C ASN A 388 5.87 -16.50 -9.72
N LEU A 389 5.31 -16.69 -8.52
CA LEU A 389 5.69 -17.74 -7.59
C LEU A 389 4.89 -19.03 -7.78
N ARG A 390 3.75 -18.98 -8.47
CA ARG A 390 2.74 -20.04 -8.57
C ARG A 390 2.30 -20.56 -7.19
N ARG A 391 2.03 -19.63 -6.28
CA ARG A 391 1.68 -19.89 -4.87
C ARG A 391 0.68 -18.86 -4.38
N TRP A 392 -0.12 -19.28 -3.42
CA TRP A 392 -0.81 -18.36 -2.53
C TRP A 392 0.17 -17.84 -1.49
N ILE A 393 0.21 -16.54 -1.34
CA ILE A 393 1.07 -15.85 -0.37
C ILE A 393 0.28 -14.79 0.37
N SER A 394 0.75 -14.44 1.54
CA SER A 394 0.25 -13.29 2.30
C SER A 394 1.38 -12.57 3.00
N LEU A 395 1.21 -11.30 3.30
CA LEU A 395 2.06 -10.62 4.28
C LEU A 395 1.59 -10.99 5.68
N ALA A 396 2.52 -11.08 6.61
CA ALA A 396 2.20 -11.29 8.00
C ALA A 396 3.11 -10.46 8.91
N LEU A 397 2.56 -10.09 10.05
CA LEU A 397 3.30 -9.54 11.19
C LEU A 397 3.24 -10.57 12.31
N ILE A 398 4.37 -11.14 12.64
CA ILE A 398 4.49 -12.18 13.68
C ILE A 398 5.58 -11.81 14.67
N ASP A 399 5.47 -12.32 15.89
CA ASP A 399 6.48 -12.14 16.92
C ASP A 399 7.87 -12.48 16.36
N GLU A 400 8.81 -11.56 16.50
CA GLU A 400 10.15 -11.69 15.92
C GLU A 400 10.91 -12.94 16.39
N ARG A 401 10.59 -13.44 17.59
CA ARG A 401 11.16 -14.68 18.16
C ARG A 401 10.81 -15.91 17.31
N HIS A 402 9.72 -15.85 16.55
CA HIS A 402 9.20 -16.94 15.71
C HIS A 402 9.36 -16.66 14.21
N ALA A 403 9.94 -15.52 13.82
CA ALA A 403 10.04 -15.07 12.43
C ALA A 403 11.22 -15.70 11.65
N GLN A 404 11.64 -16.90 12.01
CA GLN A 404 12.73 -17.60 11.33
C GLN A 404 12.27 -18.12 9.95
N THR A 405 13.01 -17.76 8.90
CA THR A 405 12.77 -18.26 7.54
C THR A 405 12.82 -19.79 7.49
N GLY A 406 11.84 -20.38 6.84
CA GLY A 406 11.68 -21.84 6.73
C GLY A 406 10.84 -22.46 7.86
N GLY A 407 10.53 -21.71 8.92
CA GLY A 407 9.61 -22.15 9.98
C GLY A 407 8.19 -22.38 9.42
N GLU A 408 7.45 -23.28 10.05
CA GLU A 408 6.06 -23.58 9.71
C GLU A 408 5.13 -22.99 10.76
N VAL A 409 4.02 -22.42 10.29
CA VAL A 409 2.96 -21.82 11.10
C VAL A 409 1.59 -22.21 10.52
N GLU A 410 0.54 -21.94 11.26
CA GLU A 410 -0.84 -22.12 10.81
C GLU A 410 -1.53 -20.78 10.68
N VAL A 411 -2.26 -20.56 9.61
CA VAL A 411 -3.16 -19.42 9.42
C VAL A 411 -4.59 -19.92 9.61
N ILE A 412 -5.36 -19.26 10.46
CA ILE A 412 -6.78 -19.54 10.63
C ILE A 412 -7.54 -18.74 9.59
N TRP A 413 -8.00 -19.38 8.53
CA TRP A 413 -8.75 -18.74 7.46
C TRP A 413 -10.25 -18.68 7.75
N GLY A 414 -10.83 -17.49 7.75
CA GLY A 414 -12.27 -17.27 7.96
C GLY A 414 -12.60 -16.73 9.35
N GLU A 415 -13.70 -15.95 9.44
CA GLU A 415 -14.18 -15.33 10.68
C GLU A 415 -14.68 -16.41 11.67
N PRO A 416 -14.43 -16.25 12.99
CA PRO A 416 -14.82 -17.26 13.99
C PRO A 416 -16.34 -17.38 14.18
N ASP A 417 -17.10 -16.33 13.85
CA ASP A 417 -18.56 -16.29 13.87
C ASP A 417 -19.19 -16.79 12.56
N GLY A 418 -18.38 -17.31 11.63
CA GLY A 418 -18.84 -17.80 10.34
C GLY A 418 -19.33 -16.70 9.39
N GLY A 419 -18.87 -15.45 9.56
CA GLY A 419 -19.17 -14.32 8.68
C GLY A 419 -20.54 -13.67 8.89
N THR A 420 -21.26 -14.05 9.92
CA THR A 420 -22.66 -13.60 10.14
C THR A 420 -22.78 -12.12 10.49
N ARG A 421 -21.70 -11.48 10.96
CA ARG A 421 -21.69 -10.06 11.35
C ARG A 421 -21.40 -9.12 10.17
N ARG A 422 -20.92 -9.64 9.04
CA ARG A 422 -20.52 -8.85 7.88
C ARG A 422 -21.41 -9.17 6.68
N PRO A 423 -22.19 -8.21 6.15
CA PRO A 423 -23.16 -8.47 5.06
C PRO A 423 -22.54 -9.02 3.77
N LEU A 424 -21.24 -8.74 3.53
CA LEU A 424 -20.54 -9.15 2.31
C LEU A 424 -19.63 -10.38 2.50
N VAL A 425 -19.77 -11.07 3.63
CA VAL A 425 -19.04 -12.31 3.90
C VAL A 425 -20.07 -13.43 4.03
N GLU A 426 -19.94 -14.45 3.21
CA GLU A 426 -20.82 -15.63 3.22
C GLU A 426 -20.70 -16.43 4.51
N ARG A 427 -21.71 -17.21 4.81
CA ARG A 427 -21.62 -18.19 5.91
C ARG A 427 -20.59 -19.25 5.58
N HIS A 428 -19.70 -19.51 6.51
CA HIS A 428 -18.58 -20.44 6.30
C HIS A 428 -18.10 -21.06 7.61
N ARG A 429 -17.34 -22.12 7.50
CA ARG A 429 -16.51 -22.63 8.59
C ARG A 429 -15.06 -22.12 8.43
N GLN A 430 -14.34 -22.01 9.52
CA GLN A 430 -12.90 -21.74 9.48
C GLN A 430 -12.14 -22.93 8.89
N ALA A 431 -11.01 -22.62 8.26
CA ALA A 431 -10.01 -23.61 7.85
C ALA A 431 -8.65 -23.27 8.50
N ILE A 432 -7.91 -24.30 8.86
CA ILE A 432 -6.51 -24.18 9.25
C ILE A 432 -5.66 -24.40 8.00
N VAL A 433 -4.80 -23.44 7.70
CA VAL A 433 -3.91 -23.49 6.53
C VAL A 433 -2.48 -23.44 7.03
N ARG A 434 -1.72 -24.48 6.75
CA ARG A 434 -0.27 -24.50 7.01
C ARG A 434 0.40 -23.48 6.07
N ALA A 435 1.40 -22.81 6.60
CA ALA A 435 2.18 -21.86 5.82
C ALA A 435 3.65 -21.88 6.25
N ARG A 436 4.53 -21.68 5.27
CA ARG A 436 5.95 -21.56 5.52
C ARG A 436 6.36 -20.09 5.58
N ILE A 437 7.13 -19.73 6.59
CA ILE A 437 7.70 -18.38 6.73
C ILE A 437 8.79 -18.17 5.67
N ALA A 438 8.65 -17.11 4.90
CA ALA A 438 9.64 -16.65 3.94
C ALA A 438 10.01 -15.19 4.21
N PRO A 439 11.16 -14.71 3.71
CA PRO A 439 11.49 -13.29 3.76
C PRO A 439 10.43 -12.44 3.07
N SER A 440 10.30 -11.20 3.48
CA SER A 440 9.43 -10.22 2.79
C SER A 440 10.27 -9.09 2.18
N PRO A 441 10.27 -8.93 0.86
CA PRO A 441 9.69 -9.75 -0.21
C PRO A 441 10.27 -11.16 -0.32
N VAL A 442 9.52 -12.09 -0.94
CA VAL A 442 10.00 -13.48 -1.15
C VAL A 442 11.16 -13.52 -2.14
N GLU A 443 11.04 -12.79 -3.23
CA GLU A 443 12.03 -12.77 -4.30
C GLU A 443 13.33 -12.07 -3.90
N ALA A 444 14.47 -12.77 -4.00
CA ALA A 444 15.77 -12.23 -3.62
C ALA A 444 16.14 -10.98 -4.44
N HIS A 445 15.88 -11.00 -5.75
CA HIS A 445 16.18 -9.87 -6.62
C HIS A 445 15.41 -8.59 -6.25
N VAL A 446 14.21 -8.73 -5.70
CA VAL A 446 13.42 -7.61 -5.18
C VAL A 446 14.04 -7.05 -3.90
N ARG A 447 14.47 -7.93 -2.97
CA ARG A 447 15.12 -7.51 -1.72
C ARG A 447 16.48 -6.87 -1.95
N GLU A 448 17.26 -7.43 -2.86
CA GLU A 448 18.69 -7.12 -3.03
C GLU A 448 18.93 -6.14 -4.19
N GLY A 449 18.07 -6.16 -5.21
CA GLY A 449 18.25 -5.43 -6.45
C GLY A 449 17.48 -4.12 -6.55
N TYR A 450 16.36 -3.99 -5.87
CA TYR A 450 15.49 -2.80 -6.03
C TYR A 450 15.95 -1.58 -5.22
N ARG A 451 16.34 -1.79 -3.97
CA ARG A 451 16.83 -0.72 -3.09
C ARG A 451 18.29 -0.36 -3.24
N PRO A 452 19.22 -1.27 -3.60
CA PRO A 452 20.58 -0.85 -3.82
C PRO A 452 20.58 0.25 -4.86
N GLN A 453 21.25 1.31 -4.51
CA GLN A 453 21.38 2.52 -5.25
C GLN A 453 21.84 2.19 -6.67
N SER A 454 20.87 1.78 -7.49
CA SER A 454 20.90 1.86 -8.94
C SER A 454 22.19 1.57 -9.64
N ALA A 455 22.55 0.33 -9.75
CA ALA A 455 23.11 -0.07 -11.03
C ALA A 455 21.94 -0.06 -12.04
N ARG A 456 22.03 0.69 -13.15
CA ARG A 456 21.30 0.35 -14.37
C ARG A 456 21.49 -1.16 -14.53
N PRO A 457 20.45 -1.97 -14.78
CA PRO A 457 20.66 -3.36 -15.10
C PRO A 457 21.69 -3.38 -16.22
N ALA A 458 22.74 -4.19 -16.09
CA ALA A 458 23.70 -4.40 -17.18
C ALA A 458 22.85 -4.74 -18.39
N SER A 459 23.07 -4.04 -19.51
CA SER A 459 22.32 -4.25 -20.74
C SER A 459 22.20 -5.76 -20.98
N PRO A 460 21.00 -6.28 -21.23
CA PRO A 460 20.84 -7.71 -21.47
C PRO A 460 21.82 -8.13 -22.58
N PRO A 461 22.43 -9.31 -22.50
CA PRO A 461 23.31 -9.78 -23.54
C PRO A 461 22.56 -9.69 -24.87
N ARG A 462 23.13 -8.99 -25.85
CA ARG A 462 22.57 -8.92 -27.20
C ARG A 462 22.42 -10.35 -27.69
N VAL A 463 21.19 -10.78 -27.93
CA VAL A 463 20.92 -12.03 -28.62
C VAL A 463 21.61 -11.88 -29.99
N PRO A 464 22.53 -12.79 -30.37
CA PRO A 464 23.09 -12.77 -31.74
C PRO A 464 21.94 -12.94 -32.71
N ALA A 465 22.00 -12.19 -33.82
CA ALA A 465 21.02 -12.20 -34.89
C ALA A 465 20.95 -13.56 -35.58
#